data_f8f21d617662f66cacbbe842f703432e
#
_entry.id   f8f21d617662f66cacbbe842f703432e
#
_cell.length_a   1.000
_cell.length_b   1.000
_cell.length_c   1.000
_cell.angle_alpha   90.00
_cell.angle_beta   90.00
_cell.angle_gamma   90.00
#
_symmetry.space_group_name_H-M   'P 1'
#
loop_
_entity.id
_entity.type
_entity.pdbx_description
1 polymer ?
#
loop_
_entity_poly.entity_id
_entity_poly.type
_entity_poly.pdbx_seq_one_letter_code
_entity_poly.pdbx_strand_id
1 'polypeptide(L)'
;MTSPKTALITGITGQDGALLAELLLGKGYIVHGVKRRSSLINTDRVDHLYRDPHESGVTFFMHYGDLTDATNLIRIVQEVQPDEIYNLAAQSHVQVSFETAEYTANADALGALRLLEAIRILKLTGKTRFYQASTSELYGNAQAIPQNETTPFYPRSPYGAAKLYGYWITVNYREAYGIHASNGILFNHEGPTRAETFVSRKITRAVAAIHLGLQERLYLGNLDAQRDWGHARDYVEGMWRIVQQPQPDDYVLATGECHTVREFVERAFAEVGIVIAWKGDGAGERGFDARTGKPLVEIDPTYFRPTEVDIL
;
A
#
# COMPACT_ATOMS: atom_id res chain seq x y z
N MET A 1 17.11 25.38 18.79
CA MET A 1 16.12 24.70 17.96
C MET A 1 16.78 23.44 17.40
N THR A 2 16.19 22.27 17.59
CA THR A 2 16.68 21.04 16.97
C THR A 2 16.55 21.16 15.46
N SER A 3 17.54 20.73 14.70
CA SER A 3 17.46 20.70 13.23
C SER A 3 16.25 19.85 12.79
N PRO A 4 15.55 20.23 11.71
CA PRO A 4 14.46 19.42 11.19
C PRO A 4 14.95 18.00 10.85
N LYS A 5 14.13 16.98 11.15
CA LYS A 5 14.41 15.61 10.75
C LYS A 5 14.29 15.46 9.23
N THR A 6 15.07 14.57 8.67
CA THR A 6 15.03 14.22 7.24
C THR A 6 14.43 12.82 7.05
N ALA A 7 13.39 12.72 6.24
CA ALA A 7 12.75 11.45 5.88
C ALA A 7 12.98 11.11 4.41
N LEU A 8 13.28 9.84 4.13
CA LEU A 8 13.32 9.26 2.78
C LEU A 8 12.13 8.32 2.60
N ILE A 9 11.29 8.58 1.60
CA ILE A 9 10.09 7.78 1.30
C ILE A 9 10.27 7.12 -0.06
N THR A 10 10.31 5.79 -0.12
CA THR A 10 10.18 5.08 -1.39
C THR A 10 8.70 4.93 -1.75
N GLY A 11 8.38 4.91 -3.05
CA GLY A 11 6.98 4.85 -3.47
C GLY A 11 6.21 6.16 -3.24
N ILE A 12 6.90 7.28 -3.27
CA ILE A 12 6.38 8.64 -3.00
C ILE A 12 5.16 9.01 -3.84
N THR A 13 5.04 8.48 -5.05
CA THR A 13 3.94 8.75 -5.99
C THR A 13 2.71 7.86 -5.76
N GLY A 14 2.76 6.93 -4.80
CA GLY A 14 1.63 6.13 -4.36
C GLY A 14 0.69 6.91 -3.43
N GLN A 15 -0.49 6.32 -3.11
CA GLN A 15 -1.43 6.89 -2.16
C GLN A 15 -0.75 7.21 -0.82
N ASP A 16 -0.14 6.20 -0.21
CA ASP A 16 0.43 6.31 1.13
C ASP A 16 1.67 7.19 1.15
N GLY A 17 2.51 7.09 0.10
CA GLY A 17 3.70 7.92 -0.04
C GLY A 17 3.37 9.41 -0.10
N ALA A 18 2.35 9.77 -0.87
CA ALA A 18 1.90 11.16 -0.98
C ALA A 18 1.29 11.67 0.35
N LEU A 19 0.39 10.91 0.97
CA LEU A 19 -0.22 11.27 2.25
C LEU A 19 0.80 11.35 3.39
N LEU A 20 1.77 10.44 3.41
CA LEU A 20 2.87 10.47 4.39
C LEU A 20 3.77 11.69 4.18
N ALA A 21 4.06 12.06 2.93
CA ALA A 21 4.81 13.28 2.63
C ALA A 21 4.09 14.53 3.15
N GLU A 22 2.78 14.67 2.90
CA GLU A 22 1.97 15.76 3.45
C GLU A 22 2.05 15.80 4.98
N LEU A 23 1.88 14.66 5.64
CA LEU A 23 1.93 14.53 7.09
C LEU A 23 3.29 14.98 7.64
N LEU A 24 4.39 14.48 7.06
CA LEU A 24 5.75 14.77 7.54
C LEU A 24 6.15 16.23 7.28
N LEU A 25 5.80 16.79 6.13
CA LEU A 25 5.98 18.21 5.85
C LEU A 25 5.22 19.09 6.87
N GLY A 26 3.97 18.71 7.19
CA GLY A 26 3.17 19.37 8.24
C GLY A 26 3.77 19.26 9.64
N LYS A 27 4.59 18.23 9.89
CA LYS A 27 5.35 18.07 11.15
C LYS A 27 6.74 18.74 11.11
N GLY A 28 7.09 19.44 10.03
CA GLY A 28 8.35 20.19 9.90
C GLY A 28 9.55 19.36 9.47
N TYR A 29 9.32 18.19 8.84
CA TYR A 29 10.40 17.39 8.24
C TYR A 29 10.88 17.97 6.91
N ILE A 30 12.11 17.61 6.54
CA ILE A 30 12.59 17.65 5.17
C ILE A 30 12.29 16.27 4.55
N VAL A 31 11.54 16.23 3.45
CA VAL A 31 11.07 15.00 2.82
C VAL A 31 11.76 14.79 1.48
N HIS A 32 12.39 13.65 1.34
CA HIS A 32 12.97 13.15 0.09
C HIS A 32 12.14 11.96 -0.40
N GLY A 33 11.60 12.06 -1.62
CA GLY A 33 10.81 10.99 -2.24
C GLY A 33 11.58 10.28 -3.34
N VAL A 34 11.51 8.94 -3.37
CA VAL A 34 12.03 8.13 -4.47
C VAL A 34 10.90 7.74 -5.40
N LYS A 35 11.04 8.10 -6.68
CA LYS A 35 10.11 7.75 -7.77
C LYS A 35 10.83 7.01 -8.89
N ARG A 36 10.14 6.06 -9.53
CA ARG A 36 10.68 5.39 -10.73
C ARG A 36 10.63 6.32 -11.93
N ARG A 37 11.60 6.15 -12.84
CA ARG A 37 11.52 6.78 -14.16
C ARG A 37 10.41 6.09 -14.98
N SER A 38 9.45 6.87 -15.44
CA SER A 38 8.35 6.44 -16.30
C SER A 38 8.28 7.32 -17.54
N SER A 39 7.82 6.79 -18.65
CA SER A 39 7.54 7.57 -19.87
C SER A 39 6.28 8.43 -19.72
N LEU A 40 5.35 8.03 -18.85
CA LEU A 40 4.17 8.79 -18.50
C LEU A 40 4.39 9.58 -17.21
N ILE A 41 3.67 10.70 -17.08
CA ILE A 41 3.60 11.42 -15.81
C ILE A 41 2.94 10.52 -14.77
N ASN A 42 3.54 10.43 -13.60
CA ASN A 42 3.06 9.61 -12.47
C ASN A 42 3.21 10.32 -11.12
N THR A 43 3.24 11.65 -11.14
CA THR A 43 3.50 12.48 -9.96
C THR A 43 2.27 13.25 -9.48
N ASP A 44 1.12 13.10 -10.11
CA ASP A 44 -0.11 13.86 -9.86
C ASP A 44 -0.47 13.98 -8.36
N ARG A 45 -0.17 12.92 -7.57
CA ARG A 45 -0.46 12.89 -6.13
C ARG A 45 0.47 13.78 -5.29
N VAL A 46 1.61 14.21 -5.85
CA VAL A 46 2.64 14.98 -5.14
C VAL A 46 3.01 16.29 -5.86
N ASP A 47 2.42 16.58 -7.03
CA ASP A 47 2.73 17.79 -7.80
C ASP A 47 2.46 19.07 -7.00
N HIS A 48 1.43 19.07 -6.16
CA HIS A 48 1.09 20.20 -5.28
C HIS A 48 2.12 20.44 -4.17
N LEU A 49 2.99 19.49 -3.88
CA LEU A 49 4.09 19.60 -2.91
C LEU A 49 5.37 20.12 -3.55
N TYR A 50 5.48 20.02 -4.88
CA TYR A 50 6.68 20.38 -5.60
C TYR A 50 6.87 21.90 -5.63
N ARG A 51 8.10 22.32 -5.33
CA ARG A 51 8.59 23.68 -5.54
C ARG A 51 9.95 23.59 -6.22
N ASP A 52 10.32 24.63 -6.97
CA ASP A 52 11.64 24.68 -7.62
C ASP A 52 12.74 24.59 -6.55
N PRO A 53 13.69 23.63 -6.67
CA PRO A 53 14.78 23.48 -5.68
C PRO A 53 15.68 24.70 -5.51
N HIS A 54 15.65 25.67 -6.45
CA HIS A 54 16.39 26.93 -6.35
C HIS A 54 15.69 27.95 -5.45
N GLU A 55 14.44 27.73 -5.07
CA GLU A 55 13.75 28.59 -4.14
C GLU A 55 14.25 28.36 -2.70
N SER A 56 14.21 29.43 -1.88
CA SER A 56 14.54 29.31 -0.46
C SER A 56 13.45 28.58 0.33
N GLY A 57 13.87 27.74 1.29
CA GLY A 57 12.96 27.05 2.19
C GLY A 57 12.21 25.87 1.57
N VAL A 58 12.73 25.30 0.49
CA VAL A 58 12.21 24.02 -0.06
C VAL A 58 12.52 22.89 0.91
N THR A 59 11.49 22.10 1.21
CA THR A 59 11.57 20.97 2.15
C THR A 59 11.10 19.65 1.51
N PHE A 60 10.75 19.65 0.22
CA PHE A 60 10.33 18.47 -0.53
C PHE A 60 11.20 18.28 -1.77
N PHE A 61 11.85 17.13 -1.86
CA PHE A 61 12.77 16.77 -2.96
C PHE A 61 12.43 15.41 -3.55
N MET A 62 12.62 15.22 -4.85
CA MET A 62 12.39 13.95 -5.52
C MET A 62 13.64 13.41 -6.19
N HIS A 63 13.89 12.11 -6.03
CA HIS A 63 14.98 11.36 -6.63
C HIS A 63 14.45 10.29 -7.58
N TYR A 64 15.15 10.08 -8.70
CA TYR A 64 14.89 8.91 -9.54
C TYR A 64 15.62 7.70 -8.95
N GLY A 65 14.86 6.64 -8.67
CA GLY A 65 15.37 5.38 -8.15
C GLY A 65 14.38 4.24 -8.31
N ASP A 66 14.89 3.02 -8.26
CA ASP A 66 14.12 1.79 -8.31
C ASP A 66 14.63 0.82 -7.23
N LEU A 67 13.72 0.10 -6.57
CA LEU A 67 14.09 -0.90 -5.55
C LEU A 67 14.93 -2.06 -6.12
N THR A 68 14.96 -2.21 -7.44
CA THR A 68 15.76 -3.21 -8.13
C THR A 68 17.22 -2.76 -8.39
N ASP A 69 17.56 -1.48 -8.14
CA ASP A 69 18.89 -0.89 -8.36
C ASP A 69 19.60 -0.55 -7.03
N ALA A 70 20.38 -1.50 -6.54
CA ALA A 70 21.12 -1.36 -5.27
C ALA A 70 22.08 -0.16 -5.26
N THR A 71 22.82 0.07 -6.34
CA THR A 71 23.83 1.14 -6.40
C THR A 71 23.20 2.52 -6.39
N ASN A 72 22.06 2.67 -7.07
CA ASN A 72 21.28 3.90 -7.05
C ASN A 72 20.70 4.17 -5.65
N LEU A 73 20.15 3.16 -4.98
CA LEU A 73 19.62 3.31 -3.62
C LEU A 73 20.70 3.70 -2.61
N ILE A 74 21.89 3.07 -2.67
CA ILE A 74 23.03 3.44 -1.82
C ILE A 74 23.42 4.91 -2.06
N ARG A 75 23.52 5.35 -3.32
CA ARG A 75 23.80 6.74 -3.66
C ARG A 75 22.78 7.71 -3.07
N ILE A 76 21.48 7.42 -3.22
CA ILE A 76 20.41 8.28 -2.67
C ILE A 76 20.52 8.36 -1.14
N VAL A 77 20.64 7.21 -0.45
CA VAL A 77 20.77 7.18 1.02
C VAL A 77 22.02 7.91 1.47
N GLN A 78 23.13 7.81 0.73
CA GLN A 78 24.38 8.52 1.00
C GLN A 78 24.23 10.04 0.86
N GLU A 79 23.55 10.51 -0.16
CA GLU A 79 23.29 11.94 -0.41
C GLU A 79 22.35 12.53 0.63
N VAL A 80 21.27 11.81 0.94
CA VAL A 80 20.18 12.29 1.83
C VAL A 80 20.56 12.17 3.30
N GLN A 81 21.30 11.14 3.71
CA GLN A 81 21.64 10.87 5.12
C GLN A 81 20.39 10.90 6.03
N PRO A 82 19.31 10.16 5.72
CA PRO A 82 18.03 10.31 6.37
C PRO A 82 18.04 9.90 7.84
N ASP A 83 17.21 10.55 8.66
CA ASP A 83 16.92 10.13 10.03
C ASP A 83 15.88 9.00 10.03
N GLU A 84 14.99 8.99 9.03
CA GLU A 84 13.93 7.99 8.89
C GLU A 84 13.79 7.55 7.43
N ILE A 85 13.68 6.24 7.18
CA ILE A 85 13.35 5.68 5.86
C ILE A 85 12.01 4.96 5.95
N TYR A 86 11.08 5.32 5.07
CA TYR A 86 9.80 4.67 4.90
C TYR A 86 9.78 3.90 3.58
N ASN A 87 9.88 2.57 3.65
CA ASN A 87 9.85 1.72 2.48
C ASN A 87 8.42 1.33 2.11
N LEU A 88 7.80 2.15 1.26
CA LEU A 88 6.42 1.97 0.79
C LEU A 88 6.35 1.49 -0.67
N ALA A 89 7.47 1.56 -1.41
CA ALA A 89 7.50 1.11 -2.80
C ALA A 89 7.32 -0.41 -2.90
N ALA A 90 6.47 -0.83 -3.80
CA ALA A 90 6.20 -2.24 -4.09
C ALA A 90 5.54 -2.42 -5.47
N GLN A 91 5.60 -3.63 -6.02
CA GLN A 91 4.59 -4.13 -6.93
C GLN A 91 3.42 -4.62 -6.07
N SER A 92 2.44 -3.76 -5.76
CA SER A 92 1.43 -4.01 -4.73
C SER A 92 0.13 -4.64 -5.24
N HIS A 93 0.00 -4.91 -6.54
CA HIS A 93 -1.19 -5.53 -7.10
C HIS A 93 -1.09 -7.06 -7.02
N VAL A 94 -1.86 -7.68 -6.11
CA VAL A 94 -1.78 -9.12 -5.82
C VAL A 94 -2.00 -9.97 -7.07
N GLN A 95 -3.03 -9.68 -7.89
CA GLN A 95 -3.30 -10.45 -9.12
C GLN A 95 -2.12 -10.39 -10.09
N VAL A 96 -1.55 -9.20 -10.33
CA VAL A 96 -0.40 -9.01 -11.22
C VAL A 96 0.84 -9.78 -10.73
N SER A 97 0.97 -10.03 -9.43
CA SER A 97 2.09 -10.80 -8.90
C SER A 97 2.16 -12.25 -9.41
N PHE A 98 1.01 -12.83 -9.80
CA PHE A 98 0.99 -14.17 -10.43
C PHE A 98 1.55 -14.15 -11.84
N GLU A 99 1.46 -13.02 -12.55
CA GLU A 99 1.99 -12.85 -13.90
C GLU A 99 3.45 -12.37 -13.88
N THR A 100 3.87 -11.64 -12.85
CA THR A 100 5.18 -11.00 -12.73
C THR A 100 5.90 -11.38 -11.43
N ALA A 101 5.90 -12.67 -11.08
CA ALA A 101 6.39 -13.15 -9.78
C ALA A 101 7.87 -12.81 -9.53
N GLU A 102 8.73 -12.94 -10.54
CA GLU A 102 10.15 -12.61 -10.44
C GLU A 102 10.38 -11.11 -10.16
N TYR A 103 9.72 -10.24 -10.91
CA TYR A 103 9.80 -8.80 -10.67
C TYR A 103 9.28 -8.43 -9.29
N THR A 104 8.16 -9.02 -8.88
CA THR A 104 7.56 -8.82 -7.55
C THR A 104 8.56 -9.22 -6.44
N ALA A 105 9.20 -10.39 -6.55
CA ALA A 105 10.22 -10.81 -5.60
C ALA A 105 11.43 -9.86 -5.59
N ASN A 106 11.90 -9.44 -6.76
CA ASN A 106 13.06 -8.56 -6.89
C ASN A 106 12.79 -7.16 -6.29
N ALA A 107 11.61 -6.59 -6.54
CA ALA A 107 11.25 -5.27 -6.01
C ALA A 107 10.86 -5.33 -4.52
N ASP A 108 9.95 -6.24 -4.14
CA ASP A 108 9.30 -6.20 -2.83
C ASP A 108 10.13 -6.90 -1.74
N ALA A 109 10.78 -8.01 -2.08
CA ALA A 109 11.64 -8.74 -1.15
C ALA A 109 13.05 -8.15 -1.12
N LEU A 110 13.77 -8.22 -2.24
CA LEU A 110 15.15 -7.77 -2.29
C LEU A 110 15.29 -6.25 -2.18
N GLY A 111 14.26 -5.49 -2.54
CA GLY A 111 14.23 -4.04 -2.34
C GLY A 111 14.36 -3.63 -0.87
N ALA A 112 13.67 -4.32 0.03
CA ALA A 112 13.80 -4.12 1.47
C ALA A 112 15.24 -4.41 1.95
N LEU A 113 15.81 -5.55 1.52
CA LEU A 113 17.20 -5.91 1.82
C LEU A 113 18.19 -4.84 1.34
N ARG A 114 18.02 -4.29 0.11
CA ARG A 114 18.94 -3.28 -0.45
C ARG A 114 18.96 -2.00 0.38
N LEU A 115 17.81 -1.56 0.89
CA LEU A 115 17.73 -0.37 1.76
C LEU A 115 18.38 -0.63 3.12
N LEU A 116 18.13 -1.79 3.73
CA LEU A 116 18.78 -2.19 4.98
C LEU A 116 20.29 -2.31 4.83
N GLU A 117 20.76 -2.89 3.72
CA GLU A 117 22.19 -2.93 3.37
C GLU A 117 22.76 -1.52 3.14
N ALA A 118 22.02 -0.61 2.52
CA ALA A 118 22.48 0.77 2.37
C ALA A 118 22.69 1.43 3.74
N ILE A 119 21.78 1.26 4.69
CA ILE A 119 21.91 1.74 6.08
C ILE A 119 23.19 1.15 6.71
N ARG A 120 23.41 -0.17 6.58
CA ARG A 120 24.56 -0.87 7.15
C ARG A 120 25.89 -0.45 6.52
N ILE A 121 25.97 -0.45 5.19
CA ILE A 121 27.17 -0.10 4.42
C ILE A 121 27.62 1.34 4.72
N LEU A 122 26.66 2.28 4.81
CA LEU A 122 26.90 3.68 5.07
C LEU A 122 27.07 4.01 6.57
N LYS A 123 27.07 2.98 7.44
CA LYS A 123 27.24 3.12 8.91
C LYS A 123 26.19 4.01 9.56
N LEU A 124 24.95 3.94 9.09
CA LEU A 124 23.81 4.72 9.59
C LEU A 124 22.98 3.95 10.62
N THR A 125 23.42 2.78 11.07
CA THR A 125 22.65 1.88 11.99
C THR A 125 22.26 2.55 13.30
N GLY A 126 23.08 3.45 13.83
CA GLY A 126 22.77 4.20 15.06
C GLY A 126 21.99 5.50 14.84
N LYS A 127 21.69 5.88 13.58
CA LYS A 127 21.02 7.12 13.22
C LYS A 127 19.66 6.88 12.57
N THR A 128 19.66 6.09 11.49
CA THR A 128 18.51 5.94 10.61
C THR A 128 17.52 4.91 11.16
N ARG A 129 16.29 5.32 11.39
CA ARG A 129 15.15 4.45 11.68
C ARG A 129 14.52 3.97 10.37
N PHE A 130 14.14 2.71 10.31
CA PHE A 130 13.60 2.08 9.11
C PHE A 130 12.18 1.56 9.35
N TYR A 131 11.26 1.93 8.48
CA TYR A 131 9.91 1.41 8.42
C TYR A 131 9.72 0.54 7.17
N GLN A 132 9.27 -0.70 7.36
CA GLN A 132 8.85 -1.60 6.29
C GLN A 132 7.33 -1.66 6.22
N ALA A 133 6.75 -1.25 5.09
CA ALA A 133 5.36 -1.52 4.81
C ALA A 133 5.19 -3.02 4.54
N SER A 134 4.71 -3.73 5.54
CA SER A 134 4.22 -5.10 5.45
C SER A 134 2.72 -5.10 5.15
N THR A 135 2.05 -6.25 5.17
CA THR A 135 0.68 -6.38 4.65
C THR A 135 -0.07 -7.49 5.36
N SER A 136 -1.39 -7.39 5.48
CA SER A 136 -2.26 -8.48 5.93
C SER A 136 -2.18 -9.72 5.04
N GLU A 137 -1.74 -9.58 3.78
CA GLU A 137 -1.51 -10.73 2.87
C GLU A 137 -0.41 -11.70 3.37
N LEU A 138 0.37 -11.33 4.41
CA LEU A 138 1.25 -12.26 5.12
C LEU A 138 0.45 -13.38 5.79
N TYR A 139 -0.71 -13.05 6.36
CA TYR A 139 -1.58 -14.03 7.02
C TYR A 139 -2.18 -15.00 6.01
N GLY A 140 -2.57 -14.51 4.81
CA GLY A 140 -3.06 -15.33 3.71
C GLY A 140 -4.20 -16.27 4.12
N ASN A 141 -3.93 -17.57 4.22
CA ASN A 141 -4.86 -18.53 4.83
C ASN A 141 -4.76 -18.42 6.36
N ALA A 142 -5.42 -17.42 6.92
CA ALA A 142 -5.29 -17.02 8.32
C ALA A 142 -5.48 -18.20 9.28
N GLN A 143 -4.51 -18.39 10.19
CA GLN A 143 -4.51 -19.49 11.15
C GLN A 143 -5.26 -19.13 12.45
N ALA A 144 -5.61 -17.87 12.63
CA ALA A 144 -6.43 -17.37 13.74
C ALA A 144 -7.19 -16.11 13.29
N ILE A 145 -8.36 -15.87 13.89
CA ILE A 145 -9.21 -14.69 13.68
C ILE A 145 -9.68 -14.21 15.07
N PRO A 146 -9.50 -12.94 15.43
CA PRO A 146 -8.77 -11.92 14.66
C PRO A 146 -7.26 -12.18 14.58
N GLN A 147 -6.62 -11.69 13.51
CA GLN A 147 -5.17 -11.75 13.34
C GLN A 147 -4.49 -10.70 14.22
N ASN A 148 -3.28 -11.04 14.69
CA ASN A 148 -2.42 -10.14 15.48
C ASN A 148 -0.95 -10.40 15.14
N GLU A 149 -0.02 -9.72 15.81
CA GLU A 149 1.42 -9.80 15.55
C GLU A 149 2.03 -11.19 15.78
N THR A 150 1.35 -12.06 16.56
CA THR A 150 1.80 -13.43 16.85
C THR A 150 1.10 -14.49 16.00
N THR A 151 0.11 -14.12 15.19
CA THR A 151 -0.58 -15.03 14.29
C THR A 151 0.39 -15.56 13.23
N PRO A 152 0.52 -16.89 13.05
CA PRO A 152 1.41 -17.47 12.04
C PRO A 152 1.05 -17.01 10.62
N PHE A 153 2.06 -16.73 9.83
CA PHE A 153 1.91 -16.32 8.43
C PHE A 153 1.76 -17.53 7.50
N TYR A 154 0.84 -17.42 6.54
CA TYR A 154 0.63 -18.41 5.50
C TYR A 154 0.24 -17.73 4.16
N PRO A 155 1.19 -17.03 3.49
CA PRO A 155 0.88 -16.23 2.30
C PRO A 155 0.32 -17.09 1.16
N ARG A 156 -0.58 -16.50 0.37
CA ARG A 156 -1.30 -17.18 -0.71
C ARG A 156 -1.04 -16.57 -2.08
N SER A 157 -0.01 -15.73 -2.20
CA SER A 157 0.36 -15.09 -3.46
C SER A 157 1.87 -14.85 -3.55
N PRO A 158 2.44 -14.71 -4.77
CA PRO A 158 3.83 -14.28 -4.92
C PRO A 158 4.11 -12.94 -4.25
N TYR A 159 3.15 -12.02 -4.24
CA TYR A 159 3.21 -10.75 -3.49
C TYR A 159 3.34 -11.00 -1.98
N GLY A 160 2.44 -11.82 -1.41
CA GLY A 160 2.49 -12.16 0.02
C GLY A 160 3.81 -12.83 0.41
N ALA A 161 4.32 -13.74 -0.42
CA ALA A 161 5.61 -14.41 -0.20
C ALA A 161 6.80 -13.43 -0.26
N ALA A 162 6.79 -12.49 -1.21
CA ALA A 162 7.83 -11.46 -1.31
C ALA A 162 7.80 -10.51 -0.11
N LYS A 163 6.61 -10.09 0.32
CA LYS A 163 6.42 -9.25 1.51
C LYS A 163 6.80 -9.99 2.80
N LEU A 164 6.60 -11.32 2.87
CA LEU A 164 7.05 -12.14 3.99
C LEU A 164 8.57 -12.14 4.12
N TYR A 165 9.29 -12.25 3.01
CA TYR A 165 10.74 -12.07 3.03
C TYR A 165 11.11 -10.67 3.55
N GLY A 166 10.45 -9.61 3.02
CA GLY A 166 10.68 -8.22 3.46
C GLY A 166 10.45 -8.03 4.96
N TYR A 167 9.41 -8.66 5.51
CA TYR A 167 9.14 -8.69 6.95
C TYR A 167 10.29 -9.33 7.74
N TRP A 168 10.66 -10.57 7.41
CA TRP A 168 11.66 -11.30 8.17
C TRP A 168 13.07 -10.74 8.02
N ILE A 169 13.43 -10.18 6.87
CA ILE A 169 14.73 -9.54 6.72
C ILE A 169 14.82 -8.24 7.54
N THR A 170 13.70 -7.54 7.72
CA THR A 170 13.61 -6.37 8.61
C THR A 170 13.82 -6.77 10.07
N VAL A 171 13.15 -7.84 10.54
CA VAL A 171 13.37 -8.41 11.87
C VAL A 171 14.82 -8.84 12.05
N ASN A 172 15.37 -9.58 11.08
CA ASN A 172 16.75 -10.06 11.15
C ASN A 172 17.77 -8.92 11.26
N TYR A 173 17.60 -7.84 10.49
CA TYR A 173 18.53 -6.69 10.54
C TYR A 173 18.37 -5.87 11.84
N ARG A 174 17.17 -5.82 12.41
CA ARG A 174 16.93 -5.26 13.75
C ARG A 174 17.74 -6.03 14.81
N GLU A 175 17.65 -7.35 14.80
CA GLU A 175 18.29 -8.21 15.78
C GLU A 175 19.79 -8.35 15.58
N ALA A 176 20.25 -8.55 14.34
CA ALA A 176 21.65 -8.82 14.03
C ALA A 176 22.55 -7.57 14.04
N TYR A 177 22.01 -6.41 13.63
CA TYR A 177 22.81 -5.20 13.44
C TYR A 177 22.36 -4.01 14.28
N GLY A 178 21.32 -4.19 15.14
CA GLY A 178 20.82 -3.13 16.02
C GLY A 178 20.19 -1.96 15.28
N ILE A 179 19.71 -2.15 14.05
CA ILE A 179 18.99 -1.11 13.31
C ILE A 179 17.62 -0.91 13.97
N HIS A 180 17.22 0.33 14.22
CA HIS A 180 15.85 0.63 14.61
C HIS A 180 14.90 0.41 13.42
N ALA A 181 14.54 -0.85 13.18
CA ALA A 181 13.75 -1.29 12.04
C ALA A 181 12.44 -1.93 12.50
N SER A 182 11.31 -1.41 12.00
CA SER A 182 9.96 -1.83 12.39
C SER A 182 9.13 -2.21 11.17
N ASN A 183 8.25 -3.20 11.33
CA ASN A 183 7.24 -3.54 10.34
C ASN A 183 5.87 -2.97 10.74
N GLY A 184 5.13 -2.45 9.78
CA GLY A 184 3.69 -2.23 9.92
C GLY A 184 2.93 -3.26 9.10
N ILE A 185 2.20 -4.16 9.74
CA ILE A 185 1.34 -5.15 9.09
C ILE A 185 0.00 -4.47 8.79
N LEU A 186 -0.09 -3.92 7.58
CA LEU A 186 -1.21 -3.07 7.19
C LEU A 186 -2.35 -3.90 6.59
N PHE A 187 -3.55 -3.72 7.12
CA PHE A 187 -4.78 -4.14 6.47
C PHE A 187 -5.16 -3.18 5.35
N ASN A 188 -6.23 -3.45 4.61
CA ASN A 188 -6.59 -2.63 3.47
C ASN A 188 -6.93 -1.20 3.92
N HIS A 189 -6.41 -0.22 3.21
CA HIS A 189 -6.68 1.18 3.53
C HIS A 189 -6.83 2.00 2.25
N GLU A 190 -7.87 2.80 2.25
CA GLU A 190 -8.42 3.41 1.07
C GLU A 190 -8.50 4.93 1.22
N GLY A 191 -8.59 5.60 0.08
CA GLY A 191 -8.74 7.04 0.05
C GLY A 191 -9.06 7.54 -1.37
N PRO A 192 -9.32 8.84 -1.54
CA PRO A 192 -9.65 9.42 -2.85
C PRO A 192 -8.56 9.22 -3.90
N THR A 193 -7.32 9.02 -3.48
CA THR A 193 -6.15 8.84 -4.35
C THR A 193 -5.73 7.37 -4.53
N ARG A 194 -6.57 6.40 -4.09
CA ARG A 194 -6.33 4.98 -4.33
C ARG A 194 -6.17 4.69 -5.82
N ALA A 195 -5.24 3.82 -6.18
CA ALA A 195 -5.02 3.46 -7.58
C ALA A 195 -6.26 2.76 -8.17
N GLU A 196 -6.57 3.08 -9.43
CA GLU A 196 -7.84 2.79 -10.09
C GLU A 196 -8.13 1.30 -10.31
N THR A 197 -7.09 0.47 -10.29
CA THR A 197 -7.19 -0.99 -10.49
C THR A 197 -7.54 -1.75 -9.20
N PHE A 198 -7.44 -1.12 -8.03
CA PHE A 198 -7.85 -1.75 -6.77
C PHE A 198 -9.38 -1.76 -6.64
N VAL A 199 -9.90 -2.81 -6.00
CA VAL A 199 -11.32 -3.14 -5.98
C VAL A 199 -12.21 -1.97 -5.52
N SER A 200 -11.86 -1.28 -4.47
CA SER A 200 -12.61 -0.14 -3.93
C SER A 200 -12.70 1.00 -4.96
N ARG A 201 -11.57 1.40 -5.54
CA ARG A 201 -11.54 2.48 -6.53
C ARG A 201 -12.16 2.05 -7.86
N LYS A 202 -11.97 0.79 -8.28
CA LYS A 202 -12.64 0.19 -9.44
C LYS A 202 -14.17 0.31 -9.29
N ILE A 203 -14.71 -0.05 -8.13
CA ILE A 203 -16.15 0.04 -7.85
C ILE A 203 -16.63 1.50 -7.91
N THR A 204 -16.01 2.40 -7.15
CA THR A 204 -16.48 3.80 -7.08
C THR A 204 -16.43 4.51 -8.43
N ARG A 205 -15.39 4.25 -9.24
CA ARG A 205 -15.29 4.81 -10.60
C ARG A 205 -16.35 4.22 -11.53
N ALA A 206 -16.56 2.91 -11.49
CA ALA A 206 -17.59 2.26 -12.30
C ALA A 206 -18.98 2.77 -11.95
N VAL A 207 -19.30 2.90 -10.65
CA VAL A 207 -20.58 3.45 -10.19
C VAL A 207 -20.80 4.87 -10.73
N ALA A 208 -19.79 5.74 -10.62
CA ALA A 208 -19.87 7.09 -11.17
C ALA A 208 -20.07 7.07 -12.69
N ALA A 209 -19.33 6.25 -13.43
CA ALA A 209 -19.44 6.12 -14.88
C ALA A 209 -20.80 5.55 -15.30
N ILE A 210 -21.34 4.58 -14.58
CA ILE A 210 -22.68 4.00 -14.82
C ILE A 210 -23.76 5.06 -14.58
N HIS A 211 -23.66 5.81 -13.48
CA HIS A 211 -24.60 6.89 -13.16
C HIS A 211 -24.62 7.98 -14.23
N LEU A 212 -23.45 8.31 -14.81
CA LEU A 212 -23.33 9.28 -15.89
C LEU A 212 -23.62 8.71 -17.28
N GLY A 213 -23.97 7.43 -17.41
CA GLY A 213 -24.25 6.77 -18.68
C GLY A 213 -23.01 6.51 -19.56
N LEU A 214 -21.81 6.56 -18.97
CA LEU A 214 -20.53 6.35 -19.67
C LEU A 214 -20.07 4.89 -19.64
N GLN A 215 -20.69 4.06 -18.80
CA GLN A 215 -20.42 2.64 -18.65
C GLN A 215 -21.74 1.89 -18.41
N GLU A 216 -21.84 0.66 -18.92
CA GLU A 216 -23.07 -0.13 -18.76
C GLU A 216 -23.06 -1.00 -17.51
N ARG A 217 -21.91 -1.62 -17.18
CA ARG A 217 -21.79 -2.65 -16.14
C ARG A 217 -20.46 -2.59 -15.44
N LEU A 218 -20.46 -3.07 -14.19
CA LEU A 218 -19.27 -3.33 -13.37
C LEU A 218 -19.02 -4.85 -13.35
N TYR A 219 -17.80 -5.28 -13.64
CA TYR A 219 -17.39 -6.69 -13.58
C TYR A 219 -16.45 -6.90 -12.38
N LEU A 220 -16.77 -7.88 -11.53
CA LEU A 220 -16.03 -8.22 -10.32
C LEU A 220 -15.80 -9.73 -10.22
N GLY A 221 -14.90 -10.15 -9.33
CA GLY A 221 -14.71 -11.55 -8.95
C GLY A 221 -15.57 -11.91 -7.72
N ASN A 222 -14.91 -12.43 -6.66
CA ASN A 222 -15.56 -12.87 -5.44
C ASN A 222 -16.21 -11.69 -4.67
N LEU A 223 -17.56 -11.66 -4.64
CA LEU A 223 -18.32 -10.64 -3.93
C LEU A 223 -18.35 -10.87 -2.41
N ASP A 224 -18.13 -12.09 -1.95
CA ASP A 224 -18.26 -12.47 -0.54
C ASP A 224 -16.92 -12.39 0.20
N ALA A 225 -15.83 -12.07 -0.52
CA ALA A 225 -14.54 -11.80 0.10
C ALA A 225 -14.65 -10.64 1.10
N GLN A 226 -14.16 -10.88 2.32
CA GLN A 226 -14.21 -9.93 3.42
C GLN A 226 -12.86 -9.23 3.59
N ARG A 227 -12.91 -7.92 3.84
CA ARG A 227 -11.71 -7.09 4.07
C ARG A 227 -11.97 -6.11 5.19
N ASP A 228 -10.96 -5.92 6.02
CA ASP A 228 -10.89 -4.77 6.90
C ASP A 228 -10.41 -3.57 6.05
N TRP A 229 -11.24 -2.53 5.94
CA TRP A 229 -10.94 -1.31 5.19
C TRP A 229 -10.87 -0.10 6.11
N GLY A 230 -9.68 0.44 6.30
CA GLY A 230 -9.48 1.70 7.00
C GLY A 230 -9.26 2.88 6.05
N HIS A 231 -9.06 4.07 6.61
CA HIS A 231 -8.74 5.27 5.85
C HIS A 231 -7.23 5.50 5.80
N ALA A 232 -6.67 5.74 4.61
CA ALA A 232 -5.22 5.80 4.39
C ALA A 232 -4.51 6.90 5.24
N ARG A 233 -5.20 8.00 5.61
CA ARG A 233 -4.62 9.02 6.50
C ARG A 233 -4.33 8.50 7.90
N ASP A 234 -5.18 7.63 8.44
CA ASP A 234 -4.96 7.03 9.75
C ASP A 234 -3.78 6.07 9.71
N TYR A 235 -3.62 5.35 8.59
CA TYR A 235 -2.52 4.41 8.40
C TYR A 235 -1.18 5.12 8.26
N VAL A 236 -1.08 6.23 7.54
CA VAL A 236 0.19 6.98 7.46
C VAL A 236 0.55 7.66 8.79
N GLU A 237 -0.43 8.08 9.59
CA GLU A 237 -0.18 8.51 10.97
C GLU A 237 0.34 7.33 11.81
N GLY A 238 -0.24 6.12 11.65
CA GLY A 238 0.23 4.88 12.26
C GLY A 238 1.67 4.55 11.89
N MET A 239 2.03 4.62 10.59
CA MET A 239 3.40 4.42 10.10
C MET A 239 4.39 5.35 10.79
N TRP A 240 4.05 6.65 10.88
CA TRP A 240 4.89 7.61 11.58
C TRP A 240 5.03 7.28 13.07
N ARG A 241 3.92 6.95 13.76
CA ARG A 241 3.94 6.59 15.20
C ARG A 241 4.76 5.36 15.49
N ILE A 242 4.75 4.34 14.63
CA ILE A 242 5.57 3.13 14.72
C ILE A 242 7.06 3.49 14.75
N VAL A 243 7.50 4.35 13.83
CA VAL A 243 8.92 4.77 13.76
C VAL A 243 9.31 5.63 14.96
N GLN A 244 8.36 6.32 15.62
CA GLN A 244 8.66 7.13 16.80
C GLN A 244 8.80 6.31 18.10
N GLN A 245 8.43 5.03 18.10
CA GLN A 245 8.56 4.21 19.32
C GLN A 245 10.02 4.12 19.82
N PRO A 246 10.25 4.07 21.13
CA PRO A 246 11.60 4.02 21.69
C PRO A 246 12.35 2.72 21.33
N GLN A 247 11.63 1.62 21.16
CA GLN A 247 12.14 0.33 20.70
C GLN A 247 11.44 -0.06 19.41
N PRO A 248 12.19 -0.62 18.42
CA PRO A 248 11.60 -1.12 17.20
C PRO A 248 10.84 -2.42 17.44
N ASP A 249 9.67 -2.55 16.83
CA ASP A 249 8.86 -3.76 16.91
C ASP A 249 7.96 -3.88 15.67
N ASP A 250 7.12 -4.89 15.61
CA ASP A 250 6.16 -5.15 14.55
C ASP A 250 4.75 -4.83 15.04
N TYR A 251 3.94 -4.18 14.22
CA TYR A 251 2.64 -3.65 14.62
C TYR A 251 1.58 -3.94 13.56
N VAL A 252 0.42 -4.42 13.99
CA VAL A 252 -0.77 -4.51 13.15
C VAL A 252 -1.49 -3.16 13.12
N LEU A 253 -1.88 -2.73 11.91
CA LEU A 253 -2.78 -1.59 11.71
C LEU A 253 -4.03 -2.09 10.96
N ALA A 254 -5.15 -2.08 11.69
CA ALA A 254 -6.47 -2.53 11.23
C ALA A 254 -7.56 -1.71 11.91
N THR A 255 -8.79 -1.75 11.38
CA THR A 255 -9.96 -1.15 12.04
C THR A 255 -10.61 -2.10 13.02
N GLY A 256 -10.44 -3.41 12.82
CA GLY A 256 -11.13 -4.47 13.55
C GLY A 256 -12.52 -4.81 13.01
N GLU A 257 -12.94 -4.18 11.92
CA GLU A 257 -14.24 -4.41 11.26
C GLU A 257 -14.04 -4.92 9.83
N CYS A 258 -14.68 -6.04 9.48
CA CYS A 258 -14.64 -6.60 8.14
C CYS A 258 -15.96 -6.36 7.40
N HIS A 259 -15.84 -6.02 6.12
CA HIS A 259 -16.96 -5.84 5.20
C HIS A 259 -16.75 -6.66 3.94
N THR A 260 -17.85 -7.11 3.32
CA THR A 260 -17.76 -7.82 2.04
C THR A 260 -17.62 -6.86 0.86
N VAL A 261 -17.08 -7.36 -0.25
CA VAL A 261 -17.08 -6.62 -1.52
C VAL A 261 -18.51 -6.29 -1.95
N ARG A 262 -19.44 -7.18 -1.68
CA ARG A 262 -20.89 -6.99 -1.92
C ARG A 262 -21.43 -5.75 -1.21
N GLU A 263 -21.21 -5.65 0.11
CA GLU A 263 -21.61 -4.47 0.89
C GLU A 263 -21.00 -3.19 0.35
N PHE A 264 -19.74 -3.23 -0.06
CA PHE A 264 -19.08 -2.07 -0.65
C PHE A 264 -19.75 -1.64 -1.95
N VAL A 265 -20.11 -2.60 -2.82
CA VAL A 265 -20.87 -2.33 -4.06
C VAL A 265 -22.21 -1.69 -3.74
N GLU A 266 -22.98 -2.28 -2.83
CA GLU A 266 -24.31 -1.78 -2.44
C GLU A 266 -24.25 -0.35 -1.91
N ARG A 267 -23.29 -0.08 -1.01
CA ARG A 267 -23.06 1.27 -0.46
C ARG A 267 -22.66 2.27 -1.55
N ALA A 268 -21.74 1.87 -2.45
CA ALA A 268 -21.30 2.75 -3.53
C ALA A 268 -22.44 3.12 -4.50
N PHE A 269 -23.31 2.18 -4.85
CA PHE A 269 -24.48 2.46 -5.67
C PHE A 269 -25.55 3.28 -4.93
N ALA A 270 -25.70 3.08 -3.63
CA ALA A 270 -26.60 3.87 -2.80
C ALA A 270 -26.25 5.38 -2.80
N GLU A 271 -24.96 5.73 -2.86
CA GLU A 271 -24.50 7.12 -2.96
C GLU A 271 -25.01 7.87 -4.21
N VAL A 272 -25.37 7.13 -5.26
CA VAL A 272 -25.97 7.68 -6.49
C VAL A 272 -27.46 7.37 -6.62
N GLY A 273 -28.12 6.94 -5.52
CA GLY A 273 -29.57 6.68 -5.44
C GLY A 273 -30.01 5.39 -6.13
N ILE A 274 -29.11 4.44 -6.33
CA ILE A 274 -29.40 3.14 -6.93
C ILE A 274 -29.35 2.05 -5.84
N VAL A 275 -30.42 1.27 -5.73
CA VAL A 275 -30.47 0.10 -4.84
C VAL A 275 -30.20 -1.15 -5.68
N ILE A 276 -29.22 -1.95 -5.28
CA ILE A 276 -28.88 -3.19 -5.97
C ILE A 276 -29.74 -4.35 -5.43
N ALA A 277 -30.37 -5.09 -6.34
CA ALA A 277 -31.06 -6.37 -6.08
C ALA A 277 -30.26 -7.50 -6.75
N TRP A 278 -29.83 -8.47 -5.96
CA TRP A 278 -29.05 -9.61 -6.44
C TRP A 278 -29.97 -10.75 -6.90
N LYS A 279 -29.57 -11.43 -8.01
CA LYS A 279 -30.26 -12.62 -8.54
C LYS A 279 -29.23 -13.62 -9.07
N GLY A 280 -29.51 -14.90 -8.91
CA GLY A 280 -28.60 -15.98 -9.28
C GLY A 280 -27.64 -16.32 -8.14
N ASP A 281 -26.70 -17.21 -8.42
CA ASP A 281 -25.69 -17.68 -7.48
C ASP A 281 -24.35 -17.95 -8.18
N GLY A 282 -23.27 -17.96 -7.41
CA GLY A 282 -21.93 -18.23 -7.90
C GLY A 282 -21.52 -17.34 -9.08
N ALA A 283 -20.91 -17.91 -10.11
CA ALA A 283 -20.51 -17.18 -11.31
C ALA A 283 -21.68 -16.63 -12.16
N GLY A 284 -22.91 -17.10 -11.91
CA GLY A 284 -24.12 -16.64 -12.59
C GLY A 284 -24.82 -15.50 -11.84
N GLU A 285 -24.34 -15.10 -10.69
CA GLU A 285 -24.95 -14.04 -9.90
C GLU A 285 -24.79 -12.67 -10.55
N ARG A 286 -25.84 -11.86 -10.49
CA ARG A 286 -25.90 -10.50 -11.06
C ARG A 286 -26.59 -9.54 -10.13
N GLY A 287 -26.08 -8.30 -10.09
CA GLY A 287 -26.70 -7.16 -9.43
C GLY A 287 -27.52 -6.32 -10.41
N PHE A 288 -28.76 -6.04 -10.06
CA PHE A 288 -29.69 -5.25 -10.87
C PHE A 288 -30.10 -3.98 -10.12
N ASP A 289 -30.34 -2.90 -10.86
CA ASP A 289 -31.10 -1.76 -10.31
C ASP A 289 -32.50 -2.26 -9.92
N ALA A 290 -32.82 -2.21 -8.65
CA ALA A 290 -34.07 -2.72 -8.11
C ALA A 290 -35.32 -2.02 -8.69
N ARG A 291 -35.16 -0.75 -9.14
CA ARG A 291 -36.23 0.07 -9.71
C ARG A 291 -36.45 -0.20 -11.19
N THR A 292 -35.38 -0.34 -11.99
CA THR A 292 -35.47 -0.46 -13.45
C THR A 292 -35.34 -1.89 -13.94
N GLY A 293 -34.77 -2.79 -13.15
CA GLY A 293 -34.39 -4.15 -13.55
C GLY A 293 -33.19 -4.23 -14.48
N LYS A 294 -32.46 -3.13 -14.70
CA LYS A 294 -31.24 -3.10 -15.53
C LYS A 294 -30.10 -3.84 -14.83
N PRO A 295 -29.39 -4.78 -15.49
CA PRO A 295 -28.19 -5.40 -14.91
C PRO A 295 -27.06 -4.37 -14.83
N LEU A 296 -26.47 -4.22 -13.66
CA LEU A 296 -25.39 -3.25 -13.37
C LEU A 296 -24.10 -3.90 -12.90
N VAL A 297 -24.18 -5.08 -12.26
CA VAL A 297 -23.02 -5.81 -11.76
C VAL A 297 -23.05 -7.25 -12.26
N GLU A 298 -21.93 -7.75 -12.74
CA GLU A 298 -21.76 -9.13 -13.18
C GLU A 298 -20.49 -9.73 -12.60
N ILE A 299 -20.50 -11.04 -12.32
CA ILE A 299 -19.30 -11.78 -11.92
C ILE A 299 -18.58 -12.22 -13.19
N ASP A 300 -17.26 -11.96 -13.22
CA ASP A 300 -16.38 -12.41 -14.28
C ASP A 300 -15.28 -13.31 -13.67
N PRO A 301 -15.22 -14.59 -14.09
CA PRO A 301 -14.22 -15.54 -13.59
C PRO A 301 -12.76 -15.10 -13.74
N THR A 302 -12.45 -14.19 -14.68
CA THR A 302 -11.09 -13.68 -14.90
C THR A 302 -10.56 -12.84 -13.72
N TYR A 303 -11.46 -12.37 -12.85
CA TYR A 303 -11.10 -11.60 -11.65
C TYR A 303 -10.93 -12.47 -10.39
N PHE A 304 -11.14 -13.80 -10.48
CA PHE A 304 -10.81 -14.69 -9.36
C PHE A 304 -9.30 -14.92 -9.32
N ARG A 305 -8.75 -14.94 -8.12
CA ARG A 305 -7.34 -15.22 -7.91
C ARG A 305 -7.08 -16.74 -8.05
N PRO A 306 -5.90 -17.17 -8.51
CA PRO A 306 -5.52 -18.59 -8.53
C PRO A 306 -5.59 -19.24 -7.15
N THR A 307 -5.36 -18.46 -6.09
CA THR A 307 -5.57 -18.84 -4.69
C THR A 307 -6.31 -17.71 -3.98
N GLU A 308 -7.57 -17.96 -3.65
CA GLU A 308 -8.40 -16.98 -2.96
C GLU A 308 -8.04 -16.86 -1.47
N VAL A 309 -8.33 -15.69 -0.94
CA VAL A 309 -8.27 -15.37 0.48
C VAL A 309 -9.61 -14.75 0.86
N ASP A 310 -10.38 -15.48 1.68
CA ASP A 310 -11.76 -15.11 1.98
C ASP A 310 -11.84 -13.97 3.00
N ILE A 311 -10.93 -13.94 3.99
CA ILE A 311 -10.93 -12.97 5.08
C ILE A 311 -9.53 -12.41 5.31
N LEU A 312 -9.39 -11.11 5.20
CA LEU A 312 -8.23 -10.33 5.61
C LEU A 312 -8.66 -9.02 6.23
#